data_1fea17a189aa599e15104fb2cc02dfee
#
_entry.id   1fea17a189aa599e15104fb2cc02dfee
#
_cell.length_a   1.000
_cell.length_b   1.000
_cell.length_c   1.000
_cell.angle_alpha   90.00
_cell.angle_beta   90.00
_cell.angle_gamma   90.00
#
_symmetry.space_group_name_H-M   'P 1'
#
loop_
_entity.id
_entity.type
_entity.pdbx_description
1 polymer ?
#
loop_
_entity_poly.entity_id
_entity_poly.type
_entity_poly.pdbx_seq_one_letter_code
_entity_poly.pdbx_strand_id
1 'polypeptide(L)'
;MEYYSLPLKVQSLLDGNRLHDEVDLKRAIHQNIRLILKSYTMSYRFDPTFGSLLSKYNAATPPQNRSERAWREKIRNEIQRNLTEMLQRYETRVDVKEVMVNIETKDNPGGMPTTTVNVEVSGRLSIGRKDKFHFPDSEVSEEAQEAFPLLIPMGRS
;
A
#
# COMPACT_ATOMS: atom_id res chain seq x y z
N MET A 1 -21.08 13.08 -6.10
CA MET A 1 -19.71 12.91 -6.64
C MET A 1 -19.59 11.44 -6.98
N GLU A 2 -19.36 11.13 -8.24
CA GLU A 2 -19.27 9.75 -8.72
C GLU A 2 -17.83 9.26 -8.60
N TYR A 3 -17.65 8.04 -8.13
CA TYR A 3 -16.35 7.38 -8.02
C TYR A 3 -16.35 6.18 -8.96
N TYR A 4 -15.23 5.94 -9.61
CA TYR A 4 -15.11 4.91 -10.62
C TYR A 4 -14.09 3.85 -10.21
N SER A 5 -14.32 2.62 -10.64
CA SER A 5 -13.43 1.50 -10.34
C SER A 5 -12.14 1.57 -11.18
N LEU A 6 -11.04 1.11 -10.61
CA LEU A 6 -9.77 0.91 -11.32
C LEU A 6 -9.50 -0.61 -11.46
N PRO A 7 -8.84 -1.05 -12.53
CA PRO A 7 -8.43 -0.33 -13.72
C PRO A 7 -9.59 0.04 -14.64
N LEU A 8 -9.39 1.10 -15.43
CA LEU A 8 -10.37 1.54 -16.41
C LEU A 8 -10.60 0.47 -17.49
N LYS A 9 -11.85 0.05 -17.69
CA LYS A 9 -12.19 -0.92 -18.74
C LYS A 9 -12.30 -0.20 -20.10
N VAL A 10 -11.18 -0.04 -20.80
CA VAL A 10 -11.12 0.66 -22.10
C VAL A 10 -12.06 0.04 -23.14
N GLN A 11 -12.31 -1.27 -23.08
CA GLN A 11 -13.22 -1.96 -23.97
C GLN A 11 -14.66 -1.43 -23.83
N SER A 12 -15.09 -1.14 -22.60
CA SER A 12 -16.43 -0.58 -22.35
C SER A 12 -16.63 0.83 -22.95
N LEU A 13 -15.52 1.58 -23.15
CA LEU A 13 -15.55 2.86 -23.86
C LEU A 13 -15.86 2.69 -25.35
N LEU A 14 -15.25 1.68 -25.97
CA LEU A 14 -15.38 1.40 -27.40
C LEU A 14 -16.78 0.91 -27.73
N ASP A 15 -17.42 0.20 -26.78
CA ASP A 15 -18.77 -0.35 -26.93
C ASP A 15 -19.88 0.69 -26.66
N GLY A 16 -19.51 1.96 -26.42
CA GLY A 16 -20.46 3.05 -26.14
C GLY A 16 -21.17 2.94 -24.79
N ASN A 17 -20.73 2.01 -23.95
CA ASN A 17 -21.20 1.84 -22.60
C ASN A 17 -20.47 2.76 -21.62
N ARG A 18 -21.02 2.89 -20.39
CA ARG A 18 -20.44 3.68 -19.33
C ARG A 18 -19.02 3.21 -19.02
N LEU A 19 -18.13 4.14 -18.79
CA LEU A 19 -16.69 3.93 -18.54
C LEU A 19 -16.40 2.94 -17.41
N HIS A 20 -17.31 2.80 -16.44
CA HIS A 20 -17.01 2.14 -15.18
C HIS A 20 -18.26 1.69 -14.44
N ASP A 21 -18.06 0.69 -13.61
CA ASP A 21 -18.95 0.43 -12.48
C ASP A 21 -18.74 1.55 -11.45
N GLU A 22 -19.82 2.22 -11.06
CA GLU A 22 -19.80 3.14 -9.94
C GLU A 22 -19.41 2.39 -8.67
N VAL A 23 -18.49 2.97 -7.91
CA VAL A 23 -18.07 2.42 -6.63
C VAL A 23 -18.37 3.41 -5.51
N ASP A 24 -18.58 2.90 -4.33
CA ASP A 24 -18.77 3.74 -3.17
C ASP A 24 -17.46 4.48 -2.78
N LEU A 25 -17.59 5.49 -1.94
CA LEU A 25 -16.46 6.30 -1.51
C LEU A 25 -15.36 5.46 -0.84
N LYS A 26 -15.73 4.51 0.02
CA LYS A 26 -14.75 3.67 0.73
C LYS A 26 -13.95 2.83 -0.25
N ARG A 27 -14.63 2.19 -1.19
CA ARG A 27 -13.99 1.35 -2.20
C ARG A 27 -13.04 2.17 -3.10
N ALA A 28 -13.46 3.38 -3.49
CA ALA A 28 -12.59 4.29 -4.27
C ALA A 28 -11.33 4.70 -3.49
N ILE A 29 -11.45 4.94 -2.18
CA ILE A 29 -10.30 5.24 -1.31
C ILE A 29 -9.38 4.03 -1.19
N HIS A 30 -9.93 2.83 -0.97
CA HIS A 30 -9.16 1.59 -0.92
C HIS A 30 -8.35 1.36 -2.20
N GLN A 31 -8.96 1.59 -3.37
CA GLN A 31 -8.28 1.48 -4.66
C GLN A 31 -7.12 2.48 -4.76
N ASN A 32 -7.31 3.73 -4.31
CA ASN A 32 -6.26 4.73 -4.34
C ASN A 32 -5.11 4.40 -3.38
N ILE A 33 -5.41 3.93 -2.17
CA ILE A 33 -4.38 3.46 -1.23
C ILE A 33 -3.57 2.32 -1.85
N ARG A 34 -4.24 1.33 -2.47
CA ARG A 34 -3.57 0.24 -3.18
C ARG A 34 -2.69 0.74 -4.31
N LEU A 35 -3.16 1.73 -5.07
CA LEU A 35 -2.36 2.33 -6.13
C LEU A 35 -1.08 2.96 -5.57
N ILE A 36 -1.18 3.71 -4.47
CA ILE A 36 -0.02 4.30 -3.80
C ILE A 36 0.95 3.21 -3.33
N LEU A 37 0.45 2.14 -2.69
CA LEU A 37 1.27 1.05 -2.19
C LEU A 37 1.98 0.26 -3.29
N LYS A 38 1.31 0.03 -4.42
CA LYS A 38 1.85 -0.71 -5.58
C LYS A 38 2.74 0.16 -6.48
N SER A 39 2.63 1.48 -6.40
CA SER A 39 3.43 2.39 -7.20
C SER A 39 4.81 2.60 -6.57
N TYR A 40 5.83 2.73 -7.42
CA TYR A 40 7.20 3.00 -6.99
C TYR A 40 7.49 4.48 -7.07
N THR A 41 8.13 5.03 -6.05
CA THR A 41 8.70 6.37 -6.15
C THR A 41 9.61 6.46 -7.39
N MET A 42 9.58 7.59 -8.08
CA MET A 42 10.29 7.83 -9.35
C MET A 42 9.73 7.09 -10.58
N SER A 43 8.65 6.31 -10.46
CA SER A 43 8.02 5.64 -11.63
C SER A 43 7.17 6.59 -12.48
N TYR A 44 6.67 7.66 -11.88
CA TYR A 44 5.86 8.65 -12.59
C TYR A 44 6.69 9.86 -12.98
N ARG A 45 6.78 10.12 -14.30
CA ARG A 45 7.56 11.22 -14.85
C ARG A 45 7.06 12.61 -14.41
N PHE A 46 5.75 12.73 -14.22
CA PHE A 46 5.10 14.01 -13.87
C PHE A 46 5.08 14.27 -12.36
N ASP A 47 5.18 13.23 -11.55
CA ASP A 47 5.30 13.33 -10.10
C ASP A 47 6.24 12.23 -9.56
N PRO A 48 7.55 12.50 -9.54
CA PRO A 48 8.52 11.53 -9.05
C PRO A 48 8.37 11.18 -7.56
N THR A 49 7.61 11.99 -6.82
CA THR A 49 7.38 11.77 -5.38
C THR A 49 6.20 10.83 -5.11
N PHE A 50 5.34 10.58 -6.12
CA PHE A 50 4.22 9.67 -5.98
C PHE A 50 4.68 8.21 -5.83
N GLY A 51 4.10 7.49 -4.89
CA GLY A 51 4.33 6.07 -4.68
C GLY A 51 5.05 5.75 -3.37
N SER A 52 5.16 4.46 -3.08
CA SER A 52 5.72 3.96 -1.85
C SER A 52 7.22 3.63 -1.95
N LEU A 53 7.90 3.63 -0.80
CA LEU A 53 9.29 3.15 -0.68
C LEU A 53 9.39 1.62 -0.59
N LEU A 54 8.28 0.87 -0.67
CA LEU A 54 8.29 -0.58 -0.54
C LEU A 54 9.26 -1.25 -1.53
N SER A 55 9.29 -0.78 -2.76
CA SER A 55 10.20 -1.31 -3.78
C SER A 55 11.68 -1.02 -3.53
N LYS A 56 12.00 0.09 -2.86
CA LYS A 56 13.38 0.42 -2.49
C LYS A 56 14.00 -0.65 -1.60
N TYR A 57 13.18 -1.29 -0.79
CA TYR A 57 13.61 -2.34 0.12
C TYR A 57 13.43 -3.74 -0.44
N ASN A 58 12.88 -3.86 -1.65
CA ASN A 58 12.84 -5.12 -2.36
C ASN A 58 14.29 -5.55 -2.70
N ALA A 59 14.69 -6.74 -2.27
CA ALA A 59 16.07 -7.26 -2.36
C ALA A 59 17.13 -6.48 -1.54
N ALA A 60 16.74 -5.59 -0.63
CA ALA A 60 17.68 -4.91 0.24
C ALA A 60 18.28 -5.89 1.26
N THR A 61 19.61 -5.99 1.30
CA THR A 61 20.35 -6.86 2.23
C THR A 61 20.67 -6.13 3.53
N PRO A 62 20.52 -6.77 4.70
CA PRO A 62 20.94 -6.18 5.96
C PRO A 62 22.43 -5.86 5.92
N PRO A 63 22.87 -4.70 6.42
CA PRO A 63 24.30 -4.40 6.52
C PRO A 63 24.97 -5.35 7.51
N GLN A 64 26.15 -5.87 7.15
CA GLN A 64 26.88 -6.87 7.93
C GLN A 64 27.18 -6.48 9.40
N ASN A 65 27.19 -5.18 9.71
CA ASN A 65 27.54 -4.64 11.03
C ASN A 65 26.34 -4.21 11.88
N ARG A 66 25.12 -4.56 11.52
CA ARG A 66 23.92 -4.20 12.29
C ARG A 66 23.10 -5.44 12.63
N SER A 67 22.48 -5.41 13.83
CA SER A 67 21.51 -6.44 14.16
C SER A 67 20.36 -6.38 13.16
N GLU A 68 19.92 -7.53 12.69
CA GLU A 68 18.78 -7.67 11.76
C GLU A 68 17.51 -6.99 12.31
N ARG A 69 17.29 -7.10 13.62
CA ARG A 69 16.18 -6.44 14.30
C ARG A 69 16.20 -4.92 14.15
N ALA A 70 17.36 -4.29 14.41
CA ALA A 70 17.52 -2.83 14.29
C ALA A 70 17.36 -2.37 12.85
N TRP A 71 17.81 -3.17 11.88
CA TRP A 71 17.65 -2.89 10.47
C TRP A 71 16.17 -2.96 10.02
N ARG A 72 15.44 -4.01 10.43
CA ARG A 72 13.99 -4.15 10.16
C ARG A 72 13.20 -3.00 10.77
N GLU A 73 13.53 -2.61 11.99
CA GLU A 73 12.86 -1.50 12.67
C GLU A 73 13.09 -0.17 11.94
N LYS A 74 14.31 0.06 11.47
CA LYS A 74 14.62 1.24 10.64
C LYS A 74 13.77 1.26 9.36
N ILE A 75 13.72 0.14 8.63
CA ILE A 75 12.91 0.03 7.40
C ILE A 75 11.44 0.27 7.69
N ARG A 76 10.89 -0.39 8.71
CA ARG A 76 9.51 -0.21 9.13
C ARG A 76 9.19 1.27 9.36
N ASN A 77 10.00 1.97 10.14
CA ASN A 77 9.79 3.37 10.46
C ASN A 77 9.92 4.28 9.22
N GLU A 78 10.82 3.97 8.31
CA GLU A 78 11.00 4.73 7.07
C GLU A 78 9.82 4.54 6.10
N ILE A 79 9.33 3.31 5.95
CA ILE A 79 8.13 2.99 5.16
C ILE A 79 6.90 3.66 5.78
N GLN A 80 6.71 3.53 7.09
CA GLN A 80 5.57 4.11 7.80
C GLN A 80 5.51 5.62 7.62
N ARG A 81 6.62 6.32 7.78
CA ARG A 81 6.71 7.78 7.57
C ARG A 81 6.38 8.14 6.13
N ASN A 82 6.99 7.48 5.16
CA ASN A 82 6.71 7.73 3.74
C ASN A 82 5.24 7.51 3.40
N LEU A 83 4.63 6.40 3.84
CA LEU A 83 3.22 6.14 3.58
C LEU A 83 2.31 7.18 4.22
N THR A 84 2.62 7.62 5.44
CA THR A 84 1.85 8.68 6.10
C THR A 84 1.89 9.97 5.28
N GLU A 85 3.06 10.40 4.82
CA GLU A 85 3.23 11.58 3.97
C GLU A 85 2.49 11.43 2.64
N MET A 86 2.59 10.27 2.00
CA MET A 86 1.91 9.99 0.73
C MET A 86 0.39 10.00 0.88
N LEU A 87 -0.14 9.35 1.91
CA LEU A 87 -1.58 9.31 2.15
C LEU A 87 -2.13 10.71 2.47
N GLN A 88 -1.46 11.48 3.31
CA GLN A 88 -1.87 12.85 3.61
C GLN A 88 -1.88 13.76 2.37
N ARG A 89 -0.95 13.53 1.44
CA ARG A 89 -0.82 14.33 0.22
C ARG A 89 -1.79 13.92 -0.89
N TYR A 90 -1.96 12.62 -1.10
CA TYR A 90 -2.67 12.09 -2.28
C TYR A 90 -4.03 11.48 -1.97
N GLU A 91 -4.38 11.27 -0.69
CA GLU A 91 -5.68 10.75 -0.27
C GLU A 91 -6.38 11.70 0.72
N THR A 92 -6.74 12.86 0.23
CA THR A 92 -7.36 13.94 1.03
C THR A 92 -8.78 13.64 1.51
N ARG A 93 -9.42 12.58 1.00
CA ARG A 93 -10.76 12.14 1.42
C ARG A 93 -10.76 11.43 2.78
N VAL A 94 -9.58 11.09 3.28
CA VAL A 94 -9.38 10.48 4.61
C VAL A 94 -8.47 11.37 5.46
N ASP A 95 -8.95 11.71 6.65
CA ASP A 95 -8.10 12.25 7.72
C ASP A 95 -7.38 11.08 8.38
N VAL A 96 -6.17 10.77 7.88
CA VAL A 96 -5.35 9.65 8.35
C VAL A 96 -4.87 9.94 9.77
N LYS A 97 -5.22 9.05 10.70
CA LYS A 97 -4.79 9.12 12.11
C LYS A 97 -3.56 8.29 12.38
N GLU A 98 -3.52 7.11 11.80
CA GLU A 98 -2.45 6.16 12.06
C GLU A 98 -2.19 5.30 10.83
N VAL A 99 -0.92 5.04 10.58
CA VAL A 99 -0.44 4.06 9.60
C VAL A 99 0.44 3.07 10.35
N MET A 100 0.04 1.81 10.38
CA MET A 100 0.84 0.73 10.95
C MET A 100 1.49 -0.10 9.86
N VAL A 101 2.76 -0.42 10.04
CA VAL A 101 3.54 -1.24 9.11
C VAL A 101 4.15 -2.40 9.88
N ASN A 102 3.75 -3.61 9.54
CA ASN A 102 4.28 -4.83 10.12
C ASN A 102 5.08 -5.60 9.08
N ILE A 103 6.30 -5.99 9.44
CA ILE A 103 7.19 -6.78 8.57
C ILE A 103 7.30 -8.18 9.19
N GLU A 104 6.78 -9.17 8.48
CA GLU A 104 6.80 -10.57 8.89
C GLU A 104 7.68 -11.38 7.96
N THR A 105 8.46 -12.29 8.53
CA THR A 105 9.21 -13.27 7.76
C THR A 105 8.67 -14.65 8.08
N LYS A 106 8.27 -15.38 7.05
CA LYS A 106 7.83 -16.77 7.16
C LYS A 106 8.90 -17.69 6.58
N ASP A 107 9.34 -18.64 7.38
CA ASP A 107 10.21 -19.70 6.90
C ASP A 107 9.39 -20.70 6.10
N ASN A 108 9.76 -20.92 4.85
CA ASN A 108 9.12 -21.93 4.01
C ASN A 108 9.93 -23.23 4.11
N PRO A 109 9.32 -24.34 4.56
CA PRO A 109 10.00 -25.63 4.60
C PRO A 109 10.50 -26.02 3.20
N GLY A 110 11.83 -26.07 3.02
CA GLY A 110 12.48 -26.40 1.75
C GLY A 110 12.58 -25.26 0.72
N GLY A 111 12.20 -24.02 1.09
CA GLY A 111 12.28 -22.83 0.24
C GLY A 111 13.04 -21.67 0.87
N MET A 112 13.14 -20.57 0.13
CA MET A 112 13.67 -19.32 0.71
C MET A 112 12.62 -18.69 1.64
N PRO A 113 13.04 -18.09 2.78
CA PRO A 113 12.14 -17.35 3.64
C PRO A 113 11.51 -16.19 2.87
N THR A 114 10.21 -16.02 3.04
CA THR A 114 9.46 -14.94 2.40
C THR A 114 9.18 -13.85 3.43
N THR A 115 9.61 -12.64 3.13
CA THR A 115 9.28 -11.45 3.93
C THR A 115 8.10 -10.74 3.32
N THR A 116 7.11 -10.44 4.13
CA THR A 116 5.89 -9.71 3.74
C THR A 116 5.75 -8.45 4.57
N VAL A 117 5.22 -7.41 3.96
CA VAL A 117 4.86 -6.16 4.63
C VAL A 117 3.35 -6.04 4.65
N ASN A 118 2.80 -5.99 5.84
CA ASN A 118 1.38 -5.71 6.07
C ASN A 118 1.22 -4.24 6.44
N VAL A 119 0.33 -3.55 5.76
CA VAL A 119 0.04 -2.14 5.98
C VAL A 119 -1.39 -1.97 6.43
N GLU A 120 -1.57 -1.31 7.55
CA GLU A 120 -2.89 -0.93 8.05
C GLU A 120 -2.98 0.60 8.16
N VAL A 121 -4.10 1.15 7.70
CA VAL A 121 -4.37 2.59 7.77
C VAL A 121 -5.68 2.81 8.50
N SER A 122 -5.65 3.62 9.53
CA SER A 122 -6.85 4.03 10.26
C SER A 122 -7.04 5.54 10.21
N GLY A 123 -8.31 5.97 10.19
CA GLY A 123 -8.63 7.39 10.10
C GLY A 123 -10.12 7.66 10.13
N ARG A 124 -10.51 8.81 9.59
CA ARG A 124 -11.90 9.21 9.40
C ARG A 124 -12.12 9.77 8.01
N LEU A 125 -13.28 9.52 7.45
CA LEU A 125 -13.67 10.14 6.19
C LEU A 125 -13.77 11.66 6.36
N SER A 126 -13.13 12.41 5.46
CA SER A 126 -13.18 13.89 5.44
C SER A 126 -14.41 14.42 4.73
N ILE A 127 -15.07 13.59 3.91
CA ILE A 127 -16.20 13.93 3.06
C ILE A 127 -17.42 13.10 3.47
N GLY A 128 -18.60 13.73 3.54
CA GLY A 128 -19.84 13.05 3.90
C GLY A 128 -19.97 12.83 5.41
N ARG A 129 -20.49 11.65 5.78
CA ARG A 129 -20.51 11.24 7.19
C ARG A 129 -19.08 10.98 7.63
N LYS A 130 -18.66 11.56 8.75
CA LYS A 130 -17.31 11.38 9.34
C LYS A 130 -17.16 9.99 9.97
N ASP A 131 -17.43 8.97 9.18
CA ASP A 131 -17.35 7.59 9.61
C ASP A 131 -15.89 7.16 9.81
N LYS A 132 -15.70 6.17 10.66
CA LYS A 132 -14.39 5.53 10.81
C LYS A 132 -13.98 4.88 9.49
N PHE A 133 -12.72 5.04 9.15
CA PHE A 133 -12.07 4.41 8.01
C PHE A 133 -10.99 3.47 8.48
N HIS A 134 -10.93 2.29 7.88
CA HIS A 134 -9.89 1.31 8.09
C HIS A 134 -9.50 0.67 6.76
N PHE A 135 -8.20 0.43 6.58
CA PHE A 135 -7.64 -0.29 5.44
C PHE A 135 -6.61 -1.32 5.94
N PRO A 136 -6.60 -2.55 5.48
CA PRO A 136 -7.63 -3.16 4.63
C PRO A 136 -8.94 -3.38 5.39
N ASP A 137 -10.07 -3.28 4.68
CA ASP A 137 -11.40 -3.54 5.22
C ASP A 137 -11.99 -4.78 4.52
N SER A 138 -12.30 -5.80 5.30
CA SER A 138 -12.81 -7.07 4.79
C SER A 138 -14.18 -6.94 4.09
N GLU A 139 -14.97 -5.92 4.44
CA GLU A 139 -16.26 -5.67 3.80
C GLU A 139 -16.13 -5.04 2.41
N VAL A 140 -15.02 -4.35 2.15
CA VAL A 140 -14.80 -3.58 0.91
C VAL A 140 -14.02 -4.39 -0.11
N SER A 141 -13.27 -5.40 0.29
CA SER A 141 -12.27 -6.05 -0.54
C SER A 141 -12.24 -7.55 -0.31
N GLU A 142 -12.65 -8.32 -1.33
CA GLU A 142 -12.43 -9.78 -1.36
C GLU A 142 -10.92 -10.13 -1.33
N GLU A 143 -10.06 -9.20 -1.70
CA GLU A 143 -8.58 -9.32 -1.67
C GLU A 143 -7.97 -8.70 -0.40
N ALA A 144 -8.67 -8.77 0.74
CA ALA A 144 -8.38 -8.00 1.97
C ALA A 144 -7.03 -8.29 2.65
N GLN A 145 -6.24 -9.23 2.15
CA GLN A 145 -4.93 -9.57 2.70
C GLN A 145 -3.83 -9.55 1.62
N GLU A 146 -3.73 -8.46 0.87
CA GLU A 146 -2.54 -8.27 0.05
C GLU A 146 -1.33 -7.94 0.94
N ALA A 147 -0.65 -8.98 1.40
CA ALA A 147 0.69 -8.84 1.91
C ALA A 147 1.62 -8.50 0.73
N PHE A 148 2.40 -7.43 0.88
CA PHE A 148 3.37 -7.04 -0.15
C PHE A 148 4.63 -7.88 0.04
N PRO A 149 4.98 -8.79 -0.88
CA PRO A 149 6.18 -9.58 -0.76
C PRO A 149 7.40 -8.67 -0.93
N LEU A 150 8.28 -8.68 0.07
CA LEU A 150 9.62 -8.13 -0.04
C LEU A 150 10.59 -9.29 -0.22
N LEU A 151 11.31 -9.31 -1.32
CA LEU A 151 12.43 -10.22 -1.54
C LEU A 151 13.65 -9.68 -0.78
N ILE A 152 13.68 -9.90 0.53
CA ILE A 152 14.85 -9.57 1.35
C ILE A 152 15.72 -10.83 1.39
N PRO A 153 16.91 -10.84 0.77
CA PRO A 153 17.81 -11.96 0.89
C PRO A 153 18.30 -12.02 2.34
N MET A 154 17.99 -13.13 3.03
CA MET A 154 18.55 -13.41 4.35
C MET A 154 20.04 -13.67 4.18
N GLY A 155 20.86 -12.86 4.86
CA GLY A 155 22.29 -13.15 4.98
C GLY A 155 22.46 -14.55 5.58
N ARG A 156 23.17 -15.42 4.88
CA ARG A 156 23.60 -16.72 5.44
C ARG A 156 24.49 -16.40 6.62
N SER A 157 24.08 -16.88 7.81
CA SER A 157 24.94 -16.98 9.00
C SER A 157 26.13 -17.89 8.70
#